data_da2f50e2592269ea3f18b696ba8c7d03
#
_entry.id   da2f50e2592269ea3f18b696ba8c7d03
#
_cell.length_a   1.000
_cell.length_b   1.000
_cell.length_c   1.000
_cell.angle_alpha   90.00
_cell.angle_beta   90.00
_cell.angle_gamma   90.00
#
_symmetry.space_group_name_H-M   'P 1'
#
loop_
_entity.id
_entity.type
_entity.pdbx_description
1 polymer ?
#
loop_
_entity_poly.entity_id
_entity_poly.type
_entity_poly.pdbx_seq_one_letter_code
_entity_poly.pdbx_strand_id
1 'polypeptide(L)'
;MGKITLEDFFTYYEGTAEQREGVAMLSQTMPDSLLKDDSPWVKAYRGQLPQQQEQQGEALLANPLHVPYDCQLDNPSGDGWRECFSSSCAMAAKYWLPELEINDYHRRRTMFGDSTDASAQIRTLESFGLKARFVQVGSVEKLKAQLDRGRPAPVGFLHHGSVSNPSGGGHYICAIGYTDTHLIAHDPYGELDCVGGGYPKTGGTYGKEIHYSWENWAPRWSVANDHDGWGLDIWLPE
;
A
#
# COMPACT_ATOMS: atom_id res chain seq x y z
N MET A 1 -5.55 -22.09 -19.46
CA MET A 1 -4.17 -22.08 -18.94
C MET A 1 -3.25 -22.54 -20.07
N GLY A 2 -2.48 -21.62 -20.67
CA GLY A 2 -1.52 -21.96 -21.72
C GLY A 2 -0.36 -22.74 -21.09
N LYS A 3 0.09 -23.80 -21.77
CA LYS A 3 1.32 -24.49 -21.38
C LYS A 3 2.49 -23.55 -21.68
N ILE A 4 3.34 -23.32 -20.68
CA ILE A 4 4.61 -22.63 -20.88
C ILE A 4 5.47 -23.50 -21.80
N THR A 5 5.95 -22.94 -22.89
CA THR A 5 6.77 -23.62 -23.88
C THR A 5 8.26 -23.46 -23.57
N LEU A 6 9.12 -24.28 -24.17
CA LEU A 6 10.57 -24.09 -24.11
C LEU A 6 10.98 -22.73 -24.69
N GLU A 7 10.22 -22.17 -25.61
CA GLU A 7 10.44 -20.87 -26.24
C GLU A 7 10.19 -19.74 -25.24
N ASP A 8 9.17 -19.85 -24.37
CA ASP A 8 8.90 -18.93 -23.27
C ASP A 8 10.08 -18.88 -22.28
N PHE A 9 10.73 -20.04 -22.10
CA PHE A 9 11.90 -20.19 -21.24
C PHE A 9 13.17 -19.55 -21.81
N PHE A 10 13.43 -19.68 -23.10
CA PHE A 10 14.55 -19.04 -23.76
C PHE A 10 14.40 -17.52 -23.76
N THR A 11 13.17 -17.03 -23.94
CA THR A 11 12.83 -15.60 -23.82
C THR A 11 13.17 -15.05 -22.44
N TYR A 12 12.99 -15.83 -21.37
CA TYR A 12 13.38 -15.44 -20.04
C TYR A 12 14.90 -15.29 -19.88
N TYR A 13 15.68 -16.18 -20.50
CA TYR A 13 17.15 -16.20 -20.36
C TYR A 13 17.85 -15.09 -21.14
N GLU A 14 17.36 -14.75 -22.31
CA GLU A 14 17.95 -13.77 -23.24
C GLU A 14 17.12 -12.48 -23.39
N GLY A 15 15.98 -12.41 -22.75
CA GLY A 15 15.01 -11.33 -22.91
C GLY A 15 15.34 -10.06 -22.12
N THR A 16 14.61 -9.00 -22.45
CA THR A 16 14.62 -7.73 -21.73
C THR A 16 14.11 -7.89 -20.28
N ALA A 17 14.34 -6.88 -19.43
CA ALA A 17 13.86 -6.88 -18.05
C ALA A 17 12.33 -7.12 -17.95
N GLU A 18 11.54 -6.53 -18.87
CA GLU A 18 10.09 -6.71 -18.95
C GLU A 18 9.67 -8.14 -19.33
N GLN A 19 10.42 -8.78 -20.23
CA GLN A 19 10.19 -10.17 -20.62
C GLN A 19 10.52 -11.14 -19.46
N ARG A 20 11.57 -10.85 -18.69
CA ARG A 20 11.92 -11.62 -17.48
C ARG A 20 10.87 -11.51 -16.39
N GLU A 21 10.29 -10.34 -16.21
CA GLU A 21 9.21 -10.11 -15.25
C GLU A 21 7.94 -10.88 -15.66
N GLY A 22 7.60 -10.91 -16.96
CA GLY A 22 6.49 -11.71 -17.49
C GLY A 22 6.64 -13.21 -17.24
N VAL A 23 7.86 -13.77 -17.43
CA VAL A 23 8.14 -15.19 -17.16
C VAL A 23 8.18 -15.50 -15.66
N ALA A 24 8.67 -14.59 -14.82
CA ALA A 24 8.62 -14.71 -13.37
C ALA A 24 7.17 -14.76 -12.85
N MET A 25 6.26 -13.98 -13.42
CA MET A 25 4.83 -14.05 -13.12
C MET A 25 4.20 -15.39 -13.56
N LEU A 26 4.60 -15.93 -14.71
CA LEU A 26 4.14 -17.24 -15.19
C LEU A 26 4.67 -18.40 -14.33
N SER A 27 5.89 -18.28 -13.81
CA SER A 27 6.50 -19.33 -12.97
C SER A 27 5.83 -19.46 -11.59
N GLN A 28 5.20 -18.43 -11.06
CA GLN A 28 4.39 -18.51 -9.84
C GLN A 28 3.13 -19.39 -10.00
N THR A 29 2.75 -19.72 -11.24
CA THR A 29 1.62 -20.58 -11.57
C THR A 29 2.03 -21.97 -12.07
N MET A 30 3.34 -22.28 -12.08
CA MET A 30 3.82 -23.59 -12.50
C MET A 30 3.46 -24.69 -11.51
N PRO A 31 2.98 -25.85 -11.99
CA PRO A 31 2.80 -27.00 -11.12
C PRO A 31 4.15 -27.46 -10.51
N ASP A 32 4.15 -27.80 -9.23
CA ASP A 32 5.32 -28.31 -8.49
C ASP A 32 6.05 -29.48 -9.20
N SER A 33 5.34 -30.22 -10.07
CA SER A 33 5.91 -31.32 -10.85
C SER A 33 6.96 -30.86 -11.87
N LEU A 34 6.88 -29.63 -12.38
CA LEU A 34 7.85 -29.07 -13.31
C LEU A 34 9.05 -28.42 -12.58
N LEU A 35 8.85 -28.02 -11.33
CA LEU A 35 9.92 -27.46 -10.48
C LEU A 35 10.82 -28.53 -9.86
N LYS A 36 10.46 -29.81 -9.96
CA LYS A 36 11.26 -30.95 -9.45
C LYS A 36 12.30 -31.47 -10.44
N ASP A 37 12.29 -30.98 -11.67
CA ASP A 37 13.28 -31.32 -12.67
C ASP A 37 14.65 -30.75 -12.27
N ASP A 38 15.67 -31.60 -12.25
CA ASP A 38 17.07 -31.25 -11.93
C ASP A 38 17.88 -30.80 -13.15
N SER A 39 17.20 -30.42 -14.22
CA SER A 39 17.84 -29.90 -15.43
C SER A 39 18.72 -28.66 -15.14
N PRO A 40 19.78 -28.41 -15.94
CA PRO A 40 20.68 -27.29 -15.72
C PRO A 40 20.00 -25.93 -15.70
N TRP A 41 18.92 -25.77 -16.47
CA TRP A 41 18.18 -24.54 -16.56
C TRP A 41 17.26 -24.30 -15.34
N VAL A 42 16.65 -25.36 -14.75
CA VAL A 42 15.91 -25.24 -13.48
C VAL A 42 16.84 -24.88 -12.34
N LYS A 43 18.06 -25.46 -12.32
CA LYS A 43 19.09 -25.10 -11.34
C LYS A 43 19.53 -23.65 -11.49
N ALA A 44 19.75 -23.18 -12.72
CA ALA A 44 20.11 -21.81 -13.02
C ALA A 44 18.97 -20.83 -12.65
N TYR A 45 17.73 -21.20 -12.91
CA TYR A 45 16.54 -20.42 -12.53
C TYR A 45 16.40 -20.31 -11.00
N ARG A 46 16.54 -21.41 -10.27
CA ARG A 46 16.53 -21.40 -8.79
C ARG A 46 17.69 -20.57 -8.21
N GLY A 47 18.86 -20.56 -8.86
CA GLY A 47 20.01 -19.75 -8.47
C GLY A 47 19.88 -18.25 -8.81
N GLN A 48 18.94 -17.88 -9.67
CA GLN A 48 18.66 -16.49 -10.06
C GLN A 48 17.41 -15.91 -9.39
N LEU A 49 16.57 -16.74 -8.78
CA LEU A 49 15.60 -16.22 -7.82
C LEU A 49 16.36 -15.43 -6.77
N PRO A 50 16.03 -14.16 -6.52
CA PRO A 50 16.77 -13.38 -5.55
C PRO A 50 16.85 -14.20 -4.26
N GLN A 51 18.08 -14.59 -3.84
CA GLN A 51 18.29 -15.29 -2.56
C GLN A 51 17.78 -14.46 -1.36
N GLN A 52 17.39 -13.22 -1.60
CA GLN A 52 16.69 -12.37 -0.67
C GLN A 52 15.31 -12.88 -0.26
N GLN A 53 14.64 -13.75 -1.05
CA GLN A 53 13.38 -14.37 -0.64
C GLN A 53 13.59 -15.64 0.20
N GLU A 54 14.74 -16.32 0.09
CA GLU A 54 15.04 -17.50 0.93
C GLU A 54 15.87 -17.16 2.17
N GLN A 55 16.61 -16.05 2.21
CA GLN A 55 17.35 -15.59 3.40
C GLN A 55 16.58 -14.59 4.26
N GLN A 56 15.44 -14.07 3.80
CA GLN A 56 14.39 -13.52 4.66
C GLN A 56 13.48 -14.63 5.17
N GLY A 57 14.09 -15.78 5.52
CA GLY A 57 13.47 -16.74 6.40
C GLY A 57 13.02 -16.00 7.63
N GLU A 58 11.69 -15.74 7.68
CA GLU A 58 10.91 -15.55 8.89
C GLU A 58 11.42 -14.55 9.95
N ALA A 59 11.99 -13.44 9.61
CA ALA A 59 11.62 -12.26 10.37
C ALA A 59 10.23 -11.88 9.83
N LEU A 60 9.17 -12.36 10.45
CA LEU A 60 7.82 -11.85 10.25
C LEU A 60 7.95 -10.34 10.33
N LEU A 61 7.71 -9.65 9.21
CA LEU A 61 7.73 -8.20 9.21
C LEU A 61 6.80 -7.74 10.33
N ALA A 62 7.20 -6.71 11.06
CA ALA A 62 6.38 -6.22 12.16
C ALA A 62 4.95 -5.98 11.66
N ASN A 63 3.96 -6.51 12.37
CA ASN A 63 2.55 -6.27 12.11
C ASN A 63 1.90 -5.83 13.43
N PRO A 64 1.60 -4.52 13.59
CA PRO A 64 1.71 -3.45 12.59
C PRO A 64 3.16 -3.04 12.28
N LEU A 65 3.36 -2.48 11.07
CA LEU A 65 4.61 -1.84 10.64
C LEU A 65 4.87 -0.59 11.50
N HIS A 66 6.14 -0.33 11.84
CA HIS A 66 6.53 0.83 12.64
C HIS A 66 6.54 2.13 11.80
N VAL A 67 5.37 2.54 11.37
CA VAL A 67 5.17 3.79 10.61
C VAL A 67 5.07 4.97 11.57
N PRO A 68 5.82 6.06 11.38
CA PRO A 68 5.65 7.29 12.18
C PRO A 68 4.28 7.91 11.96
N TYR A 69 3.61 8.32 13.03
CA TYR A 69 2.30 8.99 12.97
C TYR A 69 2.44 10.48 12.67
N ASP A 70 1.54 11.01 11.83
CA ASP A 70 1.36 12.43 11.55
C ASP A 70 -0.12 12.82 11.72
N CYS A 71 -0.37 13.91 12.44
CA CYS A 71 -1.69 14.49 12.56
C CYS A 71 -1.84 15.62 11.52
N GLN A 72 -2.75 15.47 10.56
CA GLN A 72 -2.95 16.47 9.50
C GLN A 72 -3.32 17.86 10.03
N LEU A 73 -3.95 17.94 11.21
CA LEU A 73 -4.36 19.21 11.81
C LEU A 73 -3.19 20.00 12.40
N ASP A 74 -2.05 19.35 12.61
CA ASP A 74 -0.82 19.99 13.10
C ASP A 74 0.08 20.51 11.95
N ASN A 75 -0.33 20.30 10.68
CA ASN A 75 0.42 20.75 9.52
C ASN A 75 0.49 22.27 9.45
N PRO A 76 1.69 22.85 9.18
CA PRO A 76 1.92 24.29 9.26
C PRO A 76 1.29 25.08 8.11
N SER A 77 0.69 24.41 7.11
CA SER A 77 0.00 25.05 5.97
C SER A 77 -1.23 25.85 6.39
N GLY A 78 -1.86 25.51 7.53
CA GLY A 78 -3.15 26.02 7.94
C GLY A 78 -4.34 25.33 7.23
N ASP A 79 -4.08 24.48 6.24
CA ASP A 79 -5.07 23.74 5.44
C ASP A 79 -5.20 22.27 5.89
N GLY A 80 -4.75 21.96 7.11
CA GLY A 80 -4.73 20.59 7.66
C GLY A 80 -6.06 19.85 7.54
N TRP A 81 -7.18 20.56 7.56
CA TRP A 81 -8.51 19.97 7.41
C TRP A 81 -8.73 19.19 6.10
N ARG A 82 -7.89 19.40 5.06
CA ARG A 82 -7.96 18.73 3.74
C ARG A 82 -6.69 17.96 3.37
N GLU A 83 -5.75 17.79 4.28
CA GLU A 83 -4.45 17.17 3.98
C GLU A 83 -4.33 15.68 4.34
N CYS A 84 -5.45 15.00 4.53
CA CYS A 84 -5.47 13.57 4.90
C CYS A 84 -4.64 12.70 3.94
N PHE A 85 -4.78 12.91 2.63
CA PHE A 85 -4.01 12.13 1.64
C PHE A 85 -2.52 12.45 1.70
N SER A 86 -2.16 13.74 1.82
CA SER A 86 -0.75 14.14 1.96
C SER A 86 -0.12 13.58 3.23
N SER A 87 -0.80 13.67 4.39
CA SER A 87 -0.29 13.13 5.66
C SER A 87 -0.16 11.61 5.60
N SER A 88 -1.13 10.89 5.01
CA SER A 88 -1.04 9.43 4.83
C SER A 88 0.15 9.04 3.95
N CYS A 89 0.39 9.76 2.86
CA CYS A 89 1.55 9.54 2.00
C CYS A 89 2.87 9.92 2.69
N ALA A 90 2.89 11.01 3.47
CA ALA A 90 4.07 11.44 4.21
C ALA A 90 4.49 10.42 5.28
N MET A 91 3.51 9.83 6.01
CA MET A 91 3.75 8.74 6.96
C MET A 91 4.37 7.53 6.26
N ALA A 92 3.79 7.08 5.14
CA ALA A 92 4.32 5.98 4.36
C ALA A 92 5.71 6.30 3.78
N ALA A 93 5.94 7.52 3.30
CA ALA A 93 7.24 7.95 2.80
C ALA A 93 8.30 7.96 3.90
N LYS A 94 7.98 8.46 5.10
CA LYS A 94 8.91 8.49 6.24
C LYS A 94 9.27 7.08 6.74
N TYR A 95 8.38 6.11 6.61
CA TYR A 95 8.70 4.71 6.89
C TYR A 95 9.84 4.18 6.00
N TRP A 96 9.81 4.51 4.70
CA TRP A 96 10.85 4.13 3.76
C TRP A 96 12.12 4.99 3.87
N LEU A 97 11.96 6.24 4.27
CA LEU A 97 13.00 7.27 4.32
C LEU A 97 13.00 7.90 5.73
N PRO A 98 13.61 7.26 6.74
CA PRO A 98 13.51 7.72 8.14
C PRO A 98 13.97 9.15 8.37
N GLU A 99 14.91 9.65 7.54
CA GLU A 99 15.43 11.03 7.62
C GLU A 99 14.49 12.06 6.98
N LEU A 100 13.42 11.62 6.29
CA LEU A 100 12.46 12.55 5.69
C LEU A 100 11.69 13.31 6.76
N GLU A 101 11.72 14.64 6.71
CA GLU A 101 10.85 15.45 7.53
C GLU A 101 9.45 15.57 6.91
N ILE A 102 8.40 15.31 7.67
CA ILE A 102 7.00 15.33 7.19
C ILE A 102 6.64 16.66 6.55
N ASN A 103 7.09 17.76 7.16
CA ASN A 103 6.88 19.09 6.61
C ASN A 103 7.59 19.31 5.25
N ASP A 104 8.69 18.60 4.99
CA ASP A 104 9.36 18.65 3.68
C ASP A 104 8.53 17.92 2.62
N TYR A 105 7.87 16.83 2.99
CA TYR A 105 6.92 16.17 2.12
C TYR A 105 5.78 17.12 1.72
N HIS A 106 5.13 17.77 2.68
CA HIS A 106 4.04 18.71 2.43
C HIS A 106 4.48 19.87 1.54
N ARG A 107 5.62 20.51 1.83
CA ARG A 107 6.18 21.56 0.99
C ARG A 107 6.48 21.09 -0.44
N ARG A 108 7.04 19.91 -0.58
CA ARG A 108 7.34 19.33 -1.89
C ARG A 108 6.07 19.02 -2.67
N ARG A 109 5.05 18.49 -2.01
CA ARG A 109 3.75 18.17 -2.62
C ARG A 109 3.09 19.42 -3.22
N THR A 110 3.14 20.58 -2.55
CA THR A 110 2.56 21.82 -3.09
C THR A 110 3.18 22.26 -4.42
N MET A 111 4.41 21.86 -4.71
CA MET A 111 5.05 22.16 -6.00
C MET A 111 4.48 21.32 -7.15
N PHE A 112 3.82 20.21 -6.87
CA PHE A 112 3.28 19.29 -7.87
C PHE A 112 1.77 19.36 -8.06
N GLY A 113 1.04 19.93 -7.11
CA GLY A 113 -0.40 20.11 -7.23
C GLY A 113 -1.16 20.12 -5.90
N ASP A 114 -2.46 19.85 -5.97
CA ASP A 114 -3.37 19.87 -4.82
C ASP A 114 -3.18 18.66 -3.90
N SER A 115 -3.53 18.82 -2.60
CA SER A 115 -3.42 17.77 -1.58
C SER A 115 -4.31 16.54 -1.88
N THR A 116 -5.37 16.73 -2.64
CA THR A 116 -6.33 15.67 -3.02
C THR A 116 -6.00 15.01 -4.35
N ASP A 117 -4.99 15.50 -5.09
CA ASP A 117 -4.61 14.98 -6.40
C ASP A 117 -3.61 13.80 -6.26
N ALA A 118 -4.04 12.62 -6.68
CA ALA A 118 -3.19 11.42 -6.68
C ALA A 118 -1.91 11.60 -7.52
N SER A 119 -1.97 12.34 -8.64
CA SER A 119 -0.79 12.60 -9.47
C SER A 119 0.23 13.51 -8.76
N ALA A 120 -0.23 14.45 -7.93
CA ALA A 120 0.64 15.27 -7.12
C ALA A 120 1.34 14.44 -6.03
N GLN A 121 0.62 13.52 -5.38
CA GLN A 121 1.21 12.60 -4.40
C GLN A 121 2.25 11.69 -5.04
N ILE A 122 1.94 11.07 -6.19
CA ILE A 122 2.87 10.19 -6.92
C ILE A 122 4.15 10.95 -7.27
N ARG A 123 4.05 12.13 -7.92
CA ARG A 123 5.22 12.95 -8.28
C ARG A 123 6.03 13.38 -7.07
N THR A 124 5.38 13.63 -5.94
CA THR A 124 6.05 13.94 -4.68
C THR A 124 6.88 12.76 -4.19
N LEU A 125 6.28 11.57 -4.11
CA LEU A 125 6.96 10.33 -3.72
C LEU A 125 8.15 10.03 -4.65
N GLU A 126 7.94 10.14 -5.96
CA GLU A 126 8.99 9.93 -6.96
C GLU A 126 10.13 10.95 -6.82
N SER A 127 9.85 12.20 -6.45
CA SER A 127 10.87 13.22 -6.21
C SER A 127 11.77 12.94 -4.99
N PHE A 128 11.34 12.06 -4.11
CA PHE A 128 12.11 11.53 -3.00
C PHE A 128 12.74 10.15 -3.31
N GLY A 129 12.64 9.66 -4.54
CA GLY A 129 13.22 8.40 -4.96
C GLY A 129 12.35 7.16 -4.69
N LEU A 130 11.14 7.32 -4.22
CA LEU A 130 10.17 6.24 -4.06
C LEU A 130 9.44 5.97 -5.39
N LYS A 131 8.87 4.78 -5.54
CA LYS A 131 7.92 4.46 -6.58
C LYS A 131 6.52 4.43 -6.00
N ALA A 132 5.55 4.89 -6.78
CA ALA A 132 4.14 4.87 -6.38
C ALA A 132 3.22 4.69 -7.57
N ARG A 133 2.08 4.04 -7.34
CA ARG A 133 0.99 3.97 -8.32
C ARG A 133 -0.36 4.08 -7.62
N PHE A 134 -1.33 4.68 -8.30
CA PHE A 134 -2.71 4.71 -7.83
C PHE A 134 -3.43 3.42 -8.20
N VAL A 135 -4.13 2.83 -7.24
CA VAL A 135 -4.86 1.55 -7.37
C VAL A 135 -6.33 1.82 -7.11
N GLN A 136 -7.22 1.27 -7.95
CA GLN A 136 -8.69 1.36 -7.82
C GLN A 136 -9.36 -0.02 -7.90
N VAL A 137 -8.59 -1.08 -7.68
CA VAL A 137 -9.03 -2.49 -7.72
C VAL A 137 -8.57 -3.23 -6.48
N GLY A 138 -8.56 -2.53 -5.34
CA GLY A 138 -8.16 -3.06 -4.05
C GLY A 138 -9.20 -4.03 -3.48
N SER A 139 -8.72 -5.04 -2.75
CA SER A 139 -9.51 -5.87 -1.87
C SER A 139 -8.80 -6.03 -0.53
N VAL A 140 -9.50 -6.51 0.49
CA VAL A 140 -8.91 -6.75 1.82
C VAL A 140 -7.70 -7.68 1.72
N GLU A 141 -7.77 -8.74 0.89
CA GLU A 141 -6.68 -9.70 0.70
C GLU A 141 -5.47 -9.04 0.02
N LYS A 142 -5.71 -8.18 -1.00
CA LYS A 142 -4.62 -7.44 -1.66
C LYS A 142 -3.96 -6.44 -0.72
N LEU A 143 -4.74 -5.76 0.12
CA LEU A 143 -4.20 -4.84 1.11
C LEU A 143 -3.36 -5.59 2.15
N LYS A 144 -3.86 -6.72 2.69
CA LYS A 144 -3.09 -7.59 3.58
C LYS A 144 -1.79 -8.05 2.92
N ALA A 145 -1.85 -8.55 1.69
CA ALA A 145 -0.67 -8.99 0.96
C ALA A 145 0.35 -7.85 0.70
N GLN A 146 -0.08 -6.59 0.62
CA GLN A 146 0.81 -5.44 0.52
C GLN A 146 1.50 -5.17 1.87
N LEU A 147 0.73 -5.19 2.96
CA LEU A 147 1.26 -5.03 4.33
C LEU A 147 2.23 -6.16 4.71
N ASP A 148 1.96 -7.40 4.30
CA ASP A 148 2.86 -8.56 4.48
C ASP A 148 4.22 -8.38 3.79
N ARG A 149 4.27 -7.56 2.73
CA ARG A 149 5.53 -7.17 2.07
C ARG A 149 6.23 -5.98 2.73
N GLY A 150 5.77 -5.53 3.90
CA GLY A 150 6.32 -4.36 4.58
C GLY A 150 5.99 -3.03 3.89
N ARG A 151 4.88 -2.95 3.18
CA ARG A 151 4.49 -1.76 2.42
C ARG A 151 3.28 -1.08 3.06
N PRO A 152 3.48 -0.05 3.88
CA PRO A 152 2.37 0.75 4.38
C PRO A 152 1.64 1.42 3.21
N ALA A 153 0.31 1.49 3.29
CA ALA A 153 -0.52 1.92 2.18
C ALA A 153 -1.45 3.08 2.54
N PRO A 154 -1.33 4.24 1.90
CA PRO A 154 -2.38 5.24 1.90
C PRO A 154 -3.62 4.70 1.20
N VAL A 155 -4.73 4.56 1.92
CA VAL A 155 -6.01 4.07 1.39
C VAL A 155 -7.11 5.07 1.66
N GLY A 156 -7.96 5.29 0.63
CA GLY A 156 -9.08 6.23 0.70
C GLY A 156 -10.38 5.50 1.01
N PHE A 157 -11.31 6.16 1.68
CA PHE A 157 -12.63 5.60 1.99
C PHE A 157 -13.68 6.71 2.23
N LEU A 158 -14.96 6.36 2.24
CA LEU A 158 -16.05 7.29 2.51
C LEU A 158 -16.30 7.40 4.03
N HIS A 159 -16.13 8.60 4.57
CA HIS A 159 -16.11 8.83 6.02
C HIS A 159 -17.43 9.36 6.62
N HIS A 160 -18.44 9.63 5.80
CA HIS A 160 -19.77 10.03 6.25
C HIS A 160 -20.82 8.93 6.01
N GLY A 161 -22.00 9.13 6.55
CA GLY A 161 -23.13 8.20 6.44
C GLY A 161 -22.92 6.92 7.24
N SER A 162 -23.96 6.10 7.34
CA SER A 162 -23.88 4.79 8.00
C SER A 162 -23.04 3.79 7.19
N VAL A 163 -22.55 2.73 7.83
CA VAL A 163 -21.82 1.66 7.15
C VAL A 163 -22.61 1.02 6.00
N SER A 164 -23.93 0.97 6.10
CA SER A 164 -24.82 0.44 5.05
C SER A 164 -25.08 1.43 3.90
N ASN A 165 -24.71 2.70 4.07
CA ASN A 165 -24.83 3.74 3.05
C ASN A 165 -23.71 4.77 3.22
N PRO A 166 -22.45 4.40 2.98
CA PRO A 166 -21.33 5.30 3.14
C PRO A 166 -21.37 6.42 2.11
N SER A 167 -20.90 7.60 2.51
CA SER A 167 -20.96 8.81 1.69
C SER A 167 -19.81 9.77 2.03
N GLY A 168 -19.77 10.91 1.36
CA GLY A 168 -18.80 11.98 1.59
C GLY A 168 -17.75 12.10 0.49
N GLY A 169 -16.88 13.11 0.61
CA GLY A 169 -15.85 13.43 -0.39
C GLY A 169 -14.61 12.54 -0.35
N GLY A 170 -14.57 11.52 0.49
CA GLY A 170 -13.41 10.67 0.72
C GLY A 170 -12.49 11.19 1.83
N HIS A 171 -11.81 10.27 2.47
CA HIS A 171 -10.76 10.51 3.46
C HIS A 171 -9.66 9.48 3.26
N TYR A 172 -8.42 9.81 3.59
CA TYR A 172 -7.28 8.90 3.48
C TYR A 172 -6.67 8.61 4.85
N ILE A 173 -6.30 7.36 5.04
CA ILE A 173 -5.53 6.86 6.19
C ILE A 173 -4.30 6.10 5.70
N CYS A 174 -3.31 5.92 6.55
CA CYS A 174 -2.17 5.05 6.27
C CYS A 174 -2.40 3.69 6.91
N ALA A 175 -2.71 2.67 6.11
CA ALA A 175 -2.78 1.28 6.56
C ALA A 175 -1.37 0.82 6.94
N ILE A 176 -1.20 0.27 8.16
CA ILE A 176 0.09 -0.12 8.71
C ILE A 176 0.14 -1.58 9.16
N GLY A 177 -0.99 -2.24 9.28
CA GLY A 177 -1.08 -3.62 9.72
C GLY A 177 -2.52 -4.12 9.76
N TYR A 178 -2.68 -5.33 10.26
CA TYR A 178 -4.02 -5.93 10.39
C TYR A 178 -4.04 -7.07 11.39
N THR A 179 -5.24 -7.45 11.79
CA THR A 179 -5.57 -8.72 12.45
C THR A 179 -6.58 -9.48 11.59
N ASP A 180 -6.99 -10.66 12.00
CA ASP A 180 -8.04 -11.40 11.28
C ASP A 180 -9.34 -10.59 11.16
N THR A 181 -9.62 -9.73 12.13
CA THR A 181 -10.88 -8.99 12.24
C THR A 181 -10.76 -7.48 12.03
N HIS A 182 -9.56 -6.91 12.04
CA HIS A 182 -9.37 -5.45 11.99
C HIS A 182 -8.25 -5.03 11.05
N LEU A 183 -8.43 -3.90 10.39
CA LEU A 183 -7.36 -3.06 9.85
C LEU A 183 -6.72 -2.31 11.02
N ILE A 184 -5.38 -2.22 11.03
CA ILE A 184 -4.62 -1.31 11.89
C ILE A 184 -4.10 -0.19 11.03
N ALA A 185 -4.41 1.05 11.41
CA ALA A 185 -4.06 2.20 10.59
C ALA A 185 -3.67 3.42 11.43
N HIS A 186 -2.98 4.35 10.79
CA HIS A 186 -2.86 5.73 11.23
C HIS A 186 -3.88 6.57 10.47
N ASP A 187 -4.87 7.10 11.18
CA ASP A 187 -5.80 8.08 10.64
C ASP A 187 -5.31 9.50 11.00
N PRO A 188 -4.88 10.30 10.03
CA PRO A 188 -4.29 11.60 10.32
C PRO A 188 -5.29 12.63 10.87
N TYR A 189 -6.60 12.36 10.79
CA TYR A 189 -7.62 13.28 11.27
C TYR A 189 -8.11 12.96 12.68
N GLY A 190 -8.17 11.67 13.04
CA GLY A 190 -8.66 11.23 14.34
C GLY A 190 -9.25 9.81 14.33
N GLU A 191 -10.23 9.56 15.19
CA GLU A 191 -10.91 8.26 15.28
C GLU A 191 -12.29 8.32 14.61
N LEU A 192 -12.46 7.57 13.51
CA LEU A 192 -13.74 7.47 12.79
C LEU A 192 -14.72 6.59 13.55
N ASP A 193 -15.98 7.01 13.63
CA ASP A 193 -17.10 6.09 13.86
C ASP A 193 -17.41 5.30 12.58
N CYS A 194 -16.88 4.08 12.48
CA CYS A 194 -17.08 3.25 11.30
C CYS A 194 -18.54 2.80 11.10
N VAL A 195 -19.39 2.85 12.11
CA VAL A 195 -20.81 2.45 12.01
C VAL A 195 -21.69 3.62 11.58
N GLY A 196 -21.60 4.72 12.31
CA GLY A 196 -22.42 5.91 12.05
C GLY A 196 -21.84 6.89 11.04
N GLY A 197 -20.53 6.84 10.85
CA GLY A 197 -19.78 7.83 10.09
C GLY A 197 -19.44 9.08 10.88
N GLY A 198 -18.46 9.83 10.41
CA GLY A 198 -17.96 11.03 11.08
C GLY A 198 -16.93 10.77 12.18
N TYR A 199 -16.39 11.85 12.71
CA TYR A 199 -15.26 11.80 13.64
C TYR A 199 -15.66 12.35 15.00
N PRO A 200 -15.94 11.48 16.01
CA PRO A 200 -16.23 11.92 17.38
C PRO A 200 -15.00 12.50 18.09
N LYS A 201 -13.79 12.12 17.66
CA LYS A 201 -12.52 12.61 18.19
C LYS A 201 -11.57 12.97 17.05
N THR A 202 -10.99 14.15 17.11
CA THR A 202 -10.09 14.67 16.07
C THR A 202 -8.81 15.26 16.67
N GLY A 203 -7.74 15.26 15.87
CA GLY A 203 -6.47 15.88 16.23
C GLY A 203 -5.61 15.06 17.20
N GLY A 204 -4.45 15.60 17.54
CA GLY A 204 -3.50 14.97 18.45
C GLY A 204 -3.14 13.55 18.04
N THR A 205 -3.29 12.60 18.95
CA THR A 205 -2.96 11.18 18.70
C THR A 205 -4.19 10.27 18.61
N TYR A 206 -5.40 10.83 18.47
CA TYR A 206 -6.63 10.03 18.42
C TYR A 206 -6.71 9.07 17.25
N GLY A 207 -5.98 9.33 16.17
CA GLY A 207 -5.92 8.45 15.00
C GLY A 207 -4.68 7.56 14.94
N LYS A 208 -3.83 7.54 15.99
CA LYS A 208 -2.62 6.73 16.00
C LYS A 208 -2.92 5.27 16.33
N GLU A 209 -2.48 4.35 15.44
CA GLU A 209 -2.62 2.89 15.61
C GLU A 209 -4.05 2.45 15.95
N ILE A 210 -5.03 3.06 15.26
CA ILE A 210 -6.43 2.71 15.46
C ILE A 210 -6.79 1.39 14.79
N HIS A 211 -7.78 0.72 15.37
CA HIS A 211 -8.27 -0.57 14.90
C HIS A 211 -9.68 -0.41 14.34
N TYR A 212 -9.82 -0.46 13.03
CA TYR A 212 -11.11 -0.46 12.35
C TYR A 212 -11.50 -1.88 11.96
N SER A 213 -12.68 -2.38 12.42
CA SER A 213 -13.12 -3.72 12.03
C SER A 213 -13.30 -3.82 10.52
N TRP A 214 -12.88 -4.93 9.92
CA TRP A 214 -13.09 -5.18 8.50
C TRP A 214 -14.58 -5.12 8.12
N GLU A 215 -15.46 -5.62 8.98
CA GLU A 215 -16.90 -5.59 8.80
C GLU A 215 -17.46 -4.17 8.58
N ASN A 216 -16.93 -3.17 9.30
CA ASN A 216 -17.46 -1.80 9.26
C ASN A 216 -16.63 -0.84 8.41
N TRP A 217 -15.34 -1.11 8.20
CA TRP A 217 -14.49 -0.24 7.40
C TRP A 217 -14.44 -0.66 5.93
N ALA A 218 -14.35 -1.96 5.61
CA ALA A 218 -14.23 -2.41 4.23
C ALA A 218 -15.39 -1.96 3.32
N PRO A 219 -16.68 -1.93 3.76
CA PRO A 219 -17.76 -1.38 2.96
C PRO A 219 -17.64 0.10 2.65
N ARG A 220 -16.85 0.86 3.43
CA ARG A 220 -16.57 2.27 3.19
C ARG A 220 -15.46 2.49 2.17
N TRP A 221 -14.58 1.52 2.01
CA TRP A 221 -13.45 1.51 1.09
C TRP A 221 -13.82 0.87 -0.26
N SER A 222 -14.47 -0.30 -0.24
CA SER A 222 -14.94 -1.05 -1.41
C SER A 222 -16.46 -0.88 -1.54
N VAL A 223 -16.87 0.26 -2.14
CA VAL A 223 -18.26 0.75 -2.05
C VAL A 223 -19.19 0.07 -3.05
N ALA A 224 -18.72 -0.22 -4.26
CA ALA A 224 -19.54 -0.82 -5.30
C ALA A 224 -19.44 -2.35 -5.31
N ASN A 225 -18.30 -2.90 -4.91
CA ASN A 225 -18.05 -4.35 -4.83
C ASN A 225 -16.76 -4.62 -4.03
N ASP A 226 -16.49 -5.88 -3.68
CA ASP A 226 -15.36 -6.27 -2.83
C ASP A 226 -13.95 -6.03 -3.45
N HIS A 227 -13.88 -5.41 -4.63
CA HIS A 227 -12.65 -5.27 -5.42
C HIS A 227 -12.44 -3.86 -5.99
N ASP A 228 -13.13 -2.84 -5.51
CA ASP A 228 -13.02 -1.45 -5.98
C ASP A 228 -12.38 -0.50 -4.96
N GLY A 229 -11.70 -1.04 -3.95
CA GLY A 229 -10.95 -0.25 -2.99
C GLY A 229 -9.86 0.59 -3.66
N TRP A 230 -9.62 1.82 -3.17
CA TRP A 230 -8.64 2.73 -3.77
C TRP A 230 -7.57 3.20 -2.80
N GLY A 231 -6.39 3.49 -3.34
CA GLY A 231 -5.24 3.94 -2.56
C GLY A 231 -3.96 4.01 -3.36
N LEU A 232 -2.83 4.15 -2.68
CA LEU A 232 -1.50 4.12 -3.27
C LEU A 232 -0.73 2.88 -2.82
N ASP A 233 -0.07 2.25 -3.78
CA ASP A 233 1.01 1.29 -3.57
C ASP A 233 2.33 2.08 -3.62
N ILE A 234 3.18 1.96 -2.62
CA ILE A 234 4.43 2.72 -2.47
C ILE A 234 5.56 1.75 -2.13
N TRP A 235 6.70 1.88 -2.83
CA TRP A 235 7.88 1.04 -2.59
C TRP A 235 9.19 1.73 -2.95
N LEU A 236 10.31 1.22 -2.43
CA LEU A 236 11.64 1.59 -2.89
C LEU A 236 11.92 0.91 -4.24
N PRO A 237 12.49 1.62 -5.23
CA PRO A 237 13.03 0.96 -6.42
C PRO A 237 14.16 0.01 -6.02
N GLU A 238 14.23 -1.13 -6.70
CA GLU A 238 15.35 -2.08 -6.58
C GLU A 238 16.65 -1.49 -7.11
#